data_79fe86170185ab7ee27b68e98158ad82
#
_entry.id   79fe86170185ab7ee27b68e98158ad82
#
_cell.length_a   1.000
_cell.length_b   1.000
_cell.length_c   1.000
_cell.angle_alpha   90.00
_cell.angle_beta   90.00
_cell.angle_gamma   90.00
#
_symmetry.space_group_name_H-M   'P 1'
#
loop_
_entity.id
_entity.type
_entity.pdbx_description
1 polymer ?
#
loop_
_entity_poly.entity_id
_entity_poly.type
_entity_poly.pdbx_seq_one_letter_code
_entity_poly.pdbx_strand_id
1 'polypeptide(L)' 'MATVKVTDETFEAEVVKSDIPVVVDFWAEWCGPCKQIGPSLEELSEEYDGQVKIVKVNVDDNPVSPEQLGVRGIPAL' A
#
# COMPACT_ATOMS: atom_id res chain seq x y z
N MET A 1 13.64 3.76 -5.43
CA MET A 1 12.88 2.52 -5.64
C MET A 1 11.38 2.81 -5.63
N ALA A 2 10.67 2.16 -6.48
CA ALA A 2 9.22 2.38 -6.59
C ALA A 2 8.46 1.75 -5.43
N THR A 3 7.15 2.01 -5.40
CA THR A 3 6.25 1.32 -4.47
C THR A 3 6.25 -0.19 -4.77
N VAL A 4 5.93 -0.98 -3.76
CA VAL A 4 5.92 -2.43 -3.87
C VAL A 4 4.48 -2.92 -3.88
N LYS A 5 4.15 -3.77 -4.85
CA LYS A 5 2.84 -4.39 -4.89
C LYS A 5 2.80 -5.53 -3.86
N VAL A 6 1.79 -5.50 -2.99
CA VAL A 6 1.62 -6.50 -1.93
C VAL A 6 0.26 -7.15 -2.06
N THR A 7 0.22 -8.46 -1.86
CA THR A 7 -1.01 -9.25 -1.91
C THR A 7 -1.33 -9.77 -0.51
N ASP A 8 -2.53 -10.35 -0.35
CA ASP A 8 -2.88 -10.99 0.92
C ASP A 8 -1.86 -12.04 1.32
N GLU A 9 -1.31 -12.77 0.33
CA GLU A 9 -0.31 -13.82 0.59
C GLU A 9 1.04 -13.28 1.04
N THR A 10 1.40 -12.07 0.60
CA THR A 10 2.71 -11.49 0.92
C THR A 10 2.64 -10.42 2.00
N PHE A 11 1.44 -10.09 2.48
CA PHE A 11 1.25 -8.98 3.40
C PHE A 11 2.07 -9.15 4.68
N GLU A 12 2.04 -10.33 5.27
CA GLU A 12 2.77 -10.55 6.52
C GLU A 12 4.26 -10.37 6.32
N ALA A 13 4.83 -10.96 5.29
CA ALA A 13 6.27 -10.88 5.04
C ALA A 13 6.71 -9.46 4.71
N GLU A 14 5.92 -8.74 3.90
CA GLU A 14 6.31 -7.43 3.40
C GLU A 14 5.99 -6.29 4.35
N VAL A 15 4.94 -6.43 5.16
CA VAL A 15 4.45 -5.35 6.02
C VAL A 15 4.72 -5.66 7.49
N VAL A 16 4.18 -6.77 7.99
CA VAL A 16 4.26 -7.07 9.42
C VAL A 16 5.69 -7.33 9.87
N LYS A 17 6.46 -8.02 9.05
CA LYS A 17 7.85 -8.38 9.37
C LYS A 17 8.88 -7.41 8.82
N SER A 18 8.45 -6.26 8.34
CA SER A 18 9.38 -5.26 7.81
C SER A 18 10.25 -4.68 8.92
N ASP A 19 11.53 -4.47 8.62
CA ASP A 19 12.48 -3.87 9.55
C ASP A 19 12.37 -2.36 9.60
N ILE A 20 11.69 -1.75 8.63
CA ILE A 20 11.52 -0.30 8.56
C ILE A 20 10.03 0.02 8.54
N PRO A 21 9.65 1.29 8.87
CA PRO A 21 8.24 1.68 8.80
C PRO A 21 7.65 1.47 7.42
N VAL A 22 6.39 1.06 7.38
CA VAL A 22 5.68 0.77 6.13
C VAL A 22 4.44 1.62 6.05
N VAL A 23 4.25 2.28 4.91
CA VAL A 23 2.99 2.95 4.56
C VAL A 23 2.26 2.01 3.61
N VAL A 24 1.04 1.62 3.99
CA VAL A 24 0.21 0.74 3.17
C VAL A 24 -0.84 1.56 2.47
N ASP A 25 -0.83 1.55 1.14
CA ASP A 25 -1.81 2.25 0.33
C ASP A 25 -2.84 1.24 -0.18
N PHE A 26 -4.05 1.30 0.37
CA PHE A 26 -5.17 0.48 -0.10
C PHE A 26 -5.88 1.23 -1.23
N TRP A 27 -5.97 0.61 -2.39
CA TRP A 27 -6.48 1.27 -3.60
C TRP A 27 -7.29 0.32 -4.47
N ALA A 28 -7.96 0.86 -5.48
CA ALA A 28 -8.67 0.08 -6.50
C ALA A 28 -8.68 0.84 -7.82
N GLU A 29 -8.85 0.11 -8.91
CA GLU A 29 -8.87 0.71 -10.25
C GLU A 29 -10.02 1.70 -10.43
N TRP A 30 -11.16 1.44 -9.79
CA TRP A 30 -12.34 2.31 -9.89
C TRP A 30 -12.24 3.55 -9.01
N CYS A 31 -11.23 3.66 -8.19
CA CYS A 31 -11.09 4.75 -7.24
C CYS A 31 -10.27 5.89 -7.86
N GLY A 32 -10.95 6.94 -8.31
CA GLY A 32 -10.29 8.11 -8.91
C GLY A 32 -9.27 8.77 -7.98
N PRO A 33 -9.65 9.10 -6.73
CA PRO A 33 -8.71 9.69 -5.79
C PRO A 33 -7.48 8.82 -5.53
N CYS A 34 -7.64 7.50 -5.51
CA CYS A 34 -6.51 6.58 -5.34
C CYS A 34 -5.49 6.77 -6.46
N LYS A 35 -5.98 6.92 -7.69
CA LYS A 35 -5.10 7.08 -8.85
C LYS A 35 -4.44 8.45 -8.86
N GLN A 36 -5.08 9.46 -8.28
CA GLN A 36 -4.50 10.79 -8.21
C GLN A 36 -3.32 10.85 -7.26
N ILE A 37 -3.35 10.11 -6.17
CA ILE A 37 -2.24 10.10 -5.21
C ILE A 37 -1.11 9.15 -5.60
N GLY A 38 -1.35 8.25 -6.55
CA GLY A 38 -0.35 7.27 -6.97
C GLY A 38 1.00 7.86 -7.33
N PRO A 39 1.05 8.86 -8.24
CA PRO A 39 2.34 9.46 -8.61
C PRO A 39 3.06 10.10 -7.44
N SER A 40 2.33 10.71 -6.50
CA SER A 40 2.94 11.31 -5.32
C SER A 40 3.57 10.25 -4.43
N LEU A 41 2.90 9.10 -4.28
CA LEU A 41 3.43 8.00 -3.48
C LEU A 41 4.69 7.40 -4.13
N GLU A 42 4.72 7.32 -5.46
CA GLU A 42 5.93 6.86 -6.16
C GLU A 42 7.09 7.79 -5.89
N GLU A 43 6.87 9.10 -5.97
CA GLU A 43 7.90 10.09 -5.67
C GLU A 43 8.41 9.94 -4.26
N LEU A 44 7.50 9.81 -3.29
CA LEU A 44 7.87 9.68 -1.89
C LEU A 44 8.65 8.39 -1.65
N SER A 45 8.29 7.31 -2.34
CA SER A 45 8.97 6.04 -2.15
C SER A 45 10.43 6.13 -2.60
N GLU A 46 10.70 6.93 -3.63
CA GLU A 46 12.07 7.15 -4.09
C GLU A 46 12.84 8.08 -3.16
N GLU A 47 12.16 9.13 -2.69
CA GLU A 47 12.79 10.10 -1.79
C GLU A 47 13.21 9.49 -0.47
N TYR A 48 12.39 8.59 0.07
CA TYR A 48 12.63 7.95 1.36
C TYR A 48 13.09 6.51 1.25
N ASP A 49 13.65 6.15 0.10
CA ASP A 49 14.13 4.78 -0.14
C ASP A 49 15.09 4.35 0.97
N GLY A 50 14.83 3.17 1.54
CA GLY A 50 15.63 2.65 2.64
C GLY A 50 15.21 3.14 4.02
N GLN A 51 14.41 4.21 4.11
CA GLN A 51 13.95 4.77 5.39
C GLN A 51 12.50 4.43 5.65
N VAL A 52 11.67 4.44 4.62
CA VAL A 52 10.25 4.11 4.69
C VAL A 52 9.91 3.28 3.46
N LYS A 53 9.13 2.23 3.69
CA LYS A 53 8.67 1.37 2.60
C LYS A 53 7.22 1.70 2.31
N ILE A 54 6.90 1.92 1.03
CA ILE A 54 5.52 2.19 0.62
C ILE A 54 5.04 1.00 -0.20
N VAL A 55 3.97 0.36 0.26
CA VAL A 55 3.39 -0.79 -0.42
C VAL A 55 1.97 -0.46 -0.87
N LYS A 56 1.53 -1.11 -1.93
CA LYS A 56 0.20 -0.91 -2.50
C LYS A 56 -0.57 -2.22 -2.49
N VAL A 57 -1.79 -2.19 -1.97
CA VAL A 57 -2.66 -3.34 -1.91
C VAL A 57 -3.95 -3.03 -2.66
N ASN A 58 -4.20 -3.76 -3.74
CA ASN A 58 -5.45 -3.64 -4.48
C ASN A 58 -6.54 -4.37 -3.71
N VAL A 59 -7.55 -3.64 -3.23
CA VAL A 59 -8.57 -4.21 -2.35
C VAL A 59 -9.52 -5.18 -3.07
N ASP A 60 -9.67 -5.05 -4.37
CA ASP A 60 -10.53 -5.96 -5.13
C ASP A 60 -9.90 -7.36 -5.24
N ASP A 61 -8.59 -7.41 -5.41
CA ASP A 61 -7.87 -8.66 -5.53
C ASP A 61 -7.44 -9.22 -4.17
N ASN A 62 -7.40 -8.38 -3.14
CA ASN A 62 -6.85 -8.74 -1.83
C ASN A 62 -7.77 -8.23 -0.72
N PRO A 63 -8.92 -8.88 -0.52
CA PRO A 63 -9.91 -8.38 0.44
C PRO A 63 -9.58 -8.67 1.91
N VAL A 64 -8.67 -9.60 2.19
CA VAL A 64 -8.42 -10.05 3.56
C VAL A 64 -7.68 -8.99 4.38
N SER A 65 -6.59 -8.45 3.83
CA SER A 65 -5.77 -7.48 4.56
C SER A 65 -6.54 -6.22 4.96
N PRO A 66 -7.29 -5.57 4.03
CA PRO A 66 -8.04 -4.39 4.43
C PRO A 66 -9.14 -4.70 5.45
N GLU A 67 -9.79 -5.86 5.33
CA GLU A 67 -10.81 -6.26 6.29
C GLU A 67 -10.22 -6.42 7.68
N GLN A 68 -9.07 -7.09 7.79
CA GLN A 68 -8.41 -7.31 9.08
C GLN A 68 -7.98 -6.01 9.74
N LEU A 69 -7.64 -5.00 8.95
CA LEU A 69 -7.21 -3.70 9.46
C LEU A 69 -8.35 -2.72 9.63
N GLY A 70 -9.59 -3.15 9.36
CA GLY A 70 -10.76 -2.31 9.55
C GLY A 70 -10.92 -1.21 8.52
N VAL A 71 -10.37 -1.39 7.33
CA VAL A 71 -10.49 -0.42 6.25
C VAL A 71 -11.90 -0.47 5.67
N ARG A 72 -12.60 0.66 5.68
CA ARG A 72 -13.99 0.73 5.21
C ARG A 72 -14.16 1.60 3.97
N GLY A 73 -13.17 2.37 3.62
CA GLY A 73 -13.24 3.24 2.45
C GLY A 73 -11.86 3.49 1.93
N ILE A 74 -11.74 3.81 0.64
CA ILE A 74 -10.47 4.08 -0.01
C ILE A 74 -10.54 5.43 -0.71
N PRO A 75 -9.40 6.13 -0.85
CA PRO A 75 -8.07 5.67 -0.46
C PRO A 75 -7.90 5.61 1.07
N ALA A 76 -7.10 4.65 1.53
CA ALA A 76 -6.74 4.50 2.94
C ALA A 76 -5.25 4.24 3.03
N LEU A 77 -4.58 4.97 3.92
CA LEU A 77 -3.12 4.92 4.04
C LEU A 77 -2.69 4.52 5.44
#